data_00ac2748348d04794e879f30b6d166cf
#
_entry.id   00ac2748348d04794e879f30b6d166cf
#
_cell.length_a   1.000
_cell.length_b   1.000
_cell.length_c   1.000
_cell.angle_alpha   90.00
_cell.angle_beta   90.00
_cell.angle_gamma   90.00
#
_symmetry.space_group_name_H-M   'P 1'
#
loop_
_entity.id
_entity.type
_entity.pdbx_description
1 polymer ?
#
loop_
_entity_poly.entity_id
_entity_poly.type
_entity_poly.pdbx_seq_one_letter_code
_entity_poly.pdbx_strand_id
1 'polypeptide(L)'
;MKQLFLFFTLSMMFSACLTSHQPSSTLAEETFCIAFGSCSNQKKEQPILHLVADRNPNVFIYLGDNIYGDTRDMNELQQKYDRLAAKPEFQRLKKSCQILATWDDHDYGENDAGRYYPFKEASKEIFLNFWEEPKSSERWQHKGIYHAVMLENAPLKIQVILLDTRSFRDNLTERKKEKKNAYKNDYQPTLSADSTFLGAAQWAWLENQLKQTADLRIIASSNQFAHEYNGWESWTNVPHEQKRMLQLIQKTQANGVVFISGDVHWGELSKYDNPYTYPIYDITSSGLTQSWHKTEPNKNRIGFPIRKNNFGCIEIKKDKATQLTFKIINKQNSTVVQHQIDLSELAF
;
A
#
# COMPACT_ATOMS: atom_id res chain seq x y z
N MET A 1 -53.64 71.21 -54.38
CA MET A 1 -52.25 71.40 -53.89
C MET A 1 -52.08 70.64 -52.57
N LYS A 2 -51.50 69.45 -52.67
CA LYS A 2 -51.21 68.60 -51.48
C LYS A 2 -49.67 68.45 -51.36
N GLN A 3 -49.09 69.02 -50.32
CA GLN A 3 -47.70 68.84 -50.05
C GLN A 3 -47.41 67.44 -49.35
N LEU A 4 -46.44 66.77 -49.92
CA LEU A 4 -46.01 65.47 -49.45
C LEU A 4 -44.75 65.67 -48.54
N PHE A 5 -44.86 65.34 -47.26
CA PHE A 5 -43.72 65.35 -46.34
C PHE A 5 -43.04 63.97 -46.34
N LEU A 6 -41.73 63.96 -46.69
CA LEU A 6 -40.90 62.78 -46.70
C LEU A 6 -40.17 62.72 -45.36
N PHE A 7 -40.47 61.69 -44.53
CA PHE A 7 -39.72 61.42 -43.31
C PHE A 7 -38.56 60.50 -43.62
N PHE A 8 -37.31 60.97 -43.42
CA PHE A 8 -36.10 60.13 -43.40
C PHE A 8 -35.90 59.57 -42.00
N THR A 9 -36.03 58.26 -41.87
CA THR A 9 -35.65 57.56 -40.63
C THR A 9 -34.19 57.06 -40.73
N LEU A 10 -33.32 57.65 -39.92
CA LEU A 10 -31.92 57.26 -39.80
C LEU A 10 -31.83 56.06 -38.85
N SER A 11 -31.55 54.86 -39.43
CA SER A 11 -31.37 53.61 -38.68
C SER A 11 -29.91 53.52 -38.19
N MET A 12 -29.67 53.72 -36.88
CA MET A 12 -28.37 53.44 -36.25
C MET A 12 -28.25 51.96 -36.00
N MET A 13 -27.37 51.26 -36.73
CA MET A 13 -26.95 49.90 -36.42
C MET A 13 -25.96 49.95 -35.28
N PHE A 14 -26.38 49.51 -34.08
CA PHE A 14 -25.47 49.17 -33.00
C PHE A 14 -24.87 47.77 -33.28
N SER A 15 -23.57 47.75 -33.63
CA SER A 15 -22.80 46.52 -33.75
C SER A 15 -22.41 46.11 -32.33
N ALA A 16 -23.14 45.16 -31.71
CA ALA A 16 -22.79 44.53 -30.46
C ALA A 16 -21.68 43.53 -30.71
N CYS A 17 -20.45 43.86 -30.25
CA CYS A 17 -19.33 42.95 -30.23
C CYS A 17 -19.59 41.93 -29.08
N LEU A 18 -20.14 40.73 -29.43
CA LEU A 18 -20.26 39.60 -28.53
C LEU A 18 -18.86 38.99 -28.37
N THR A 19 -18.16 39.41 -27.32
CA THR A 19 -17.00 38.66 -26.83
C THR A 19 -17.48 37.34 -26.24
N SER A 20 -17.35 36.27 -27.01
CA SER A 20 -17.55 34.89 -26.52
C SER A 20 -16.46 34.61 -25.48
N HIS A 21 -16.79 34.72 -24.19
CA HIS A 21 -16.04 34.07 -23.14
C HIS A 21 -16.23 32.55 -23.33
N GLN A 22 -15.30 31.89 -23.99
CA GLN A 22 -15.16 30.45 -23.81
C GLN A 22 -14.74 30.22 -22.35
N PRO A 23 -15.49 29.43 -21.57
CA PRO A 23 -14.97 28.99 -20.30
C PRO A 23 -13.71 28.17 -20.60
N SER A 24 -12.56 28.62 -20.10
CA SER A 24 -11.38 27.78 -20.08
C SER A 24 -11.77 26.53 -19.29
N SER A 25 -11.93 25.40 -19.96
CA SER A 25 -12.00 24.13 -19.30
C SER A 25 -10.63 23.91 -18.65
N THR A 26 -10.52 24.30 -17.38
CA THR A 26 -9.47 23.77 -16.51
C THR A 26 -9.75 22.28 -16.49
N LEU A 27 -8.99 21.51 -17.30
CA LEU A 27 -8.92 20.06 -17.16
C LEU A 27 -8.67 19.83 -15.68
N ALA A 28 -9.62 19.19 -15.01
CA ALA A 28 -9.43 18.80 -13.62
C ALA A 28 -8.14 17.98 -13.59
N GLU A 29 -7.13 18.46 -12.85
CA GLU A 29 -5.85 17.76 -12.72
C GLU A 29 -6.14 16.34 -12.24
N GLU A 30 -5.86 15.37 -13.09
CA GLU A 30 -6.20 13.99 -12.84
C GLU A 30 -5.29 13.47 -11.72
N THR A 31 -5.89 13.23 -10.54
CA THR A 31 -5.18 12.72 -9.38
C THR A 31 -5.02 11.20 -9.54
N PHE A 32 -3.79 10.72 -9.62
CA PHE A 32 -3.53 9.28 -9.61
C PHE A 32 -3.60 8.75 -8.17
N CYS A 33 -4.44 7.74 -7.93
CA CYS A 33 -4.69 7.21 -6.59
C CYS A 33 -4.28 5.74 -6.48
N ILE A 34 -3.41 5.43 -5.51
CA ILE A 34 -3.05 4.07 -5.09
C ILE A 34 -3.70 3.84 -3.74
N ALA A 35 -4.72 2.99 -3.69
CA ALA A 35 -5.35 2.57 -2.44
C ALA A 35 -4.78 1.23 -1.97
N PHE A 36 -4.82 0.95 -0.66
CA PHE A 36 -4.28 -0.28 -0.10
C PHE A 36 -4.88 -0.62 1.26
N GLY A 37 -4.73 -1.88 1.66
CA GLY A 37 -5.14 -2.35 2.97
C GLY A 37 -4.85 -3.82 3.19
N SER A 38 -4.98 -4.27 4.45
CA SER A 38 -4.79 -5.66 4.88
C SER A 38 -5.84 -6.10 5.89
N CYS A 39 -5.74 -7.32 6.36
CA CYS A 39 -6.57 -7.93 7.40
C CYS A 39 -8.06 -7.98 7.03
N SER A 40 -8.29 -8.68 5.91
CA SER A 40 -9.58 -8.83 5.24
C SER A 40 -10.18 -10.22 5.52
N ASN A 41 -10.85 -10.39 6.68
CA ASN A 41 -11.41 -11.69 7.06
C ASN A 41 -12.60 -12.07 6.14
N GLN A 42 -12.46 -13.13 5.37
CA GLN A 42 -13.45 -13.63 4.42
C GLN A 42 -14.76 -14.11 5.06
N LYS A 43 -14.79 -14.35 6.39
CA LYS A 43 -16.01 -14.70 7.11
C LYS A 43 -16.89 -13.49 7.44
N LYS A 44 -16.32 -12.27 7.40
CA LYS A 44 -17.02 -11.00 7.68
C LYS A 44 -17.51 -10.35 6.41
N GLU A 45 -18.54 -9.52 6.48
CA GLU A 45 -18.87 -8.55 5.44
C GLU A 45 -17.75 -7.53 5.30
N GLN A 46 -17.54 -7.05 4.07
CA GLN A 46 -16.42 -6.16 3.73
C GLN A 46 -16.91 -4.84 3.11
N PRO A 47 -17.88 -4.11 3.73
CA PRO A 47 -18.48 -2.93 3.13
C PRO A 47 -17.45 -1.82 2.86
N ILE A 48 -16.30 -1.85 3.51
CA ILE A 48 -15.19 -0.91 3.27
C ILE A 48 -14.66 -1.00 1.84
N LEU A 49 -14.71 -2.17 1.19
CA LEU A 49 -14.29 -2.33 -0.19
C LEU A 49 -15.21 -1.60 -1.19
N HIS A 50 -16.49 -1.41 -0.84
CA HIS A 50 -17.37 -0.53 -1.60
C HIS A 50 -16.89 0.92 -1.54
N LEU A 51 -16.46 1.40 -0.35
CA LEU A 51 -15.93 2.75 -0.19
C LEU A 51 -14.63 2.96 -0.97
N VAL A 52 -13.77 1.93 -1.03
CA VAL A 52 -12.58 1.96 -1.89
C VAL A 52 -12.99 2.09 -3.36
N ALA A 53 -13.91 1.24 -3.84
CA ALA A 53 -14.39 1.28 -5.21
C ALA A 53 -15.07 2.61 -5.58
N ASP A 54 -15.82 3.22 -4.63
CA ASP A 54 -16.46 4.53 -4.83
C ASP A 54 -15.45 5.68 -5.02
N ARG A 55 -14.22 5.52 -4.53
CA ARG A 55 -13.13 6.48 -4.74
C ARG A 55 -12.40 6.31 -6.06
N ASN A 56 -12.76 5.27 -6.80
CA ASN A 56 -12.22 4.99 -8.13
C ASN A 56 -10.67 5.05 -8.18
N PRO A 57 -9.94 4.29 -7.33
CA PRO A 57 -8.49 4.29 -7.36
C PRO A 57 -7.99 3.69 -8.68
N ASN A 58 -6.80 4.08 -9.12
CA ASN A 58 -6.16 3.45 -10.27
C ASN A 58 -5.69 2.02 -9.95
N VAL A 59 -5.22 1.83 -8.71
CA VAL A 59 -4.70 0.55 -8.21
C VAL A 59 -5.16 0.34 -6.77
N PHE A 60 -5.53 -0.90 -6.42
CA PHE A 60 -5.66 -1.32 -5.03
C PHE A 60 -4.63 -2.41 -4.71
N ILE A 61 -3.88 -2.25 -3.60
CA ILE A 61 -2.85 -3.18 -3.18
C ILE A 61 -3.31 -3.90 -1.89
N TYR A 62 -3.51 -5.21 -1.99
CA TYR A 62 -3.69 -6.06 -0.82
C TYR A 62 -2.34 -6.35 -0.17
N LEU A 63 -2.23 -6.07 1.14
CA LEU A 63 -0.97 -6.12 1.90
C LEU A 63 -0.82 -7.36 2.78
N GLY A 64 -1.54 -8.42 2.46
CA GLY A 64 -1.56 -9.65 3.26
C GLY A 64 -2.78 -9.75 4.18
N ASP A 65 -2.95 -10.91 4.80
CA ASP A 65 -4.18 -11.30 5.50
C ASP A 65 -5.41 -11.08 4.61
N ASN A 66 -5.26 -11.41 3.35
CA ASN A 66 -6.33 -11.28 2.36
C ASN A 66 -7.46 -12.23 2.68
N ILE A 67 -7.13 -13.34 3.33
CA ILE A 67 -8.00 -14.28 4.01
C ILE A 67 -7.36 -14.72 5.34
N TYR A 68 -8.15 -15.31 6.24
CA TYR A 68 -7.68 -15.99 7.46
C TYR A 68 -7.71 -17.50 7.21
N GLY A 69 -6.62 -17.98 6.62
CA GLY A 69 -6.40 -19.36 6.24
C GLY A 69 -6.22 -20.25 7.47
N ASP A 70 -5.14 -20.07 8.20
CA ASP A 70 -4.80 -20.78 9.44
C ASP A 70 -5.06 -22.28 9.35
N THR A 71 -4.55 -22.93 8.31
CA THR A 71 -4.80 -24.33 8.04
C THR A 71 -3.63 -25.00 7.30
N ARG A 72 -3.46 -26.28 7.53
CA ARG A 72 -2.56 -27.15 6.74
C ARG A 72 -3.30 -27.96 5.69
N ASP A 73 -4.63 -27.84 5.63
CA ASP A 73 -5.43 -28.42 4.56
C ASP A 73 -5.56 -27.43 3.39
N MET A 74 -4.94 -27.74 2.30
CA MET A 74 -4.92 -26.88 1.11
C MET A 74 -6.29 -26.76 0.43
N ASN A 75 -7.16 -27.76 0.58
CA ASN A 75 -8.54 -27.65 0.11
C ASN A 75 -9.31 -26.62 0.96
N GLU A 76 -9.09 -26.61 2.27
CA GLU A 76 -9.68 -25.59 3.15
C GLU A 76 -9.15 -24.21 2.82
N LEU A 77 -7.84 -24.06 2.56
CA LEU A 77 -7.25 -22.79 2.16
C LEU A 77 -7.87 -22.27 0.86
N GLN A 78 -8.02 -23.14 -0.16
CA GLN A 78 -8.70 -22.81 -1.42
C GLN A 78 -10.14 -22.34 -1.17
N GLN A 79 -10.93 -23.09 -0.39
CA GLN A 79 -12.31 -22.71 -0.07
C GLN A 79 -12.41 -21.35 0.63
N LYS A 80 -11.40 -20.96 1.42
CA LYS A 80 -11.37 -19.64 2.08
C LYS A 80 -11.12 -18.52 1.06
N TYR A 81 -10.27 -18.75 0.07
CA TYR A 81 -10.12 -17.84 -1.07
C TYR A 81 -11.39 -17.78 -1.92
N ASP A 82 -12.05 -18.93 -2.17
CA ASP A 82 -13.32 -18.96 -2.92
C ASP A 82 -14.41 -18.13 -2.22
N ARG A 83 -14.43 -18.13 -0.87
CA ARG A 83 -15.34 -17.26 -0.09
C ARG A 83 -15.04 -15.78 -0.29
N LEU A 84 -13.77 -15.39 -0.38
CA LEU A 84 -13.40 -14.01 -0.72
C LEU A 84 -13.85 -13.67 -2.15
N ALA A 85 -13.59 -14.56 -3.09
CA ALA A 85 -14.01 -14.40 -4.49
C ALA A 85 -15.51 -14.19 -4.64
N ALA A 86 -16.33 -14.89 -3.84
CA ALA A 86 -17.78 -14.82 -3.89
C ALA A 86 -18.37 -13.52 -3.31
N LYS A 87 -17.58 -12.67 -2.64
CA LYS A 87 -18.07 -11.43 -2.03
C LYS A 87 -18.40 -10.37 -3.06
N PRO A 88 -19.62 -9.78 -3.02
CA PRO A 88 -19.99 -8.71 -3.95
C PRO A 88 -19.08 -7.50 -3.86
N GLU A 89 -18.61 -7.15 -2.65
CA GLU A 89 -17.72 -6.03 -2.39
C GLU A 89 -16.35 -6.24 -3.07
N PHE A 90 -15.80 -7.45 -2.96
CA PHE A 90 -14.55 -7.82 -3.62
C PHE A 90 -14.70 -7.81 -5.15
N GLN A 91 -15.78 -8.39 -5.67
CA GLN A 91 -16.06 -8.41 -7.11
C GLN A 91 -16.24 -7.01 -7.68
N ARG A 92 -16.87 -6.10 -6.92
CA ARG A 92 -17.00 -4.70 -7.32
C ARG A 92 -15.63 -4.01 -7.37
N LEU A 93 -14.80 -4.18 -6.34
CA LEU A 93 -13.47 -3.61 -6.29
C LEU A 93 -12.61 -4.13 -7.45
N LYS A 94 -12.60 -5.44 -7.69
CA LYS A 94 -11.85 -6.08 -8.79
C LYS A 94 -12.24 -5.54 -10.18
N LYS A 95 -13.48 -5.09 -10.34
CA LYS A 95 -13.96 -4.48 -11.59
C LYS A 95 -13.62 -2.99 -11.72
N SER A 96 -13.32 -2.31 -10.60
CA SER A 96 -13.14 -0.86 -10.60
C SER A 96 -11.69 -0.41 -10.78
N CYS A 97 -10.70 -1.27 -10.49
CA CYS A 97 -9.29 -0.90 -10.57
C CYS A 97 -8.38 -2.12 -10.76
N GLN A 98 -7.12 -1.87 -11.08
CA GLN A 98 -6.10 -2.90 -11.04
C GLN A 98 -5.90 -3.39 -9.61
N ILE A 99 -5.82 -4.72 -9.41
CA ILE A 99 -5.51 -5.31 -8.11
C ILE A 99 -4.08 -5.86 -8.13
N LEU A 100 -3.30 -5.50 -7.11
CA LEU A 100 -2.03 -6.12 -6.78
C LEU A 100 -2.13 -6.73 -5.39
N ALA A 101 -1.37 -7.80 -5.13
CA ALA A 101 -1.41 -8.47 -3.84
C ALA A 101 -0.08 -9.06 -3.42
N THR A 102 0.21 -8.96 -2.12
CA THR A 102 1.13 -9.82 -1.40
C THR A 102 0.38 -10.59 -0.33
N TRP A 103 1.01 -11.56 0.29
CA TRP A 103 0.45 -12.28 1.44
C TRP A 103 1.04 -11.86 2.78
N ASP A 104 0.38 -12.30 3.85
CA ASP A 104 0.96 -12.36 5.18
C ASP A 104 0.77 -13.76 5.77
N ASP A 105 0.91 -13.97 7.07
CA ASP A 105 0.91 -15.26 7.72
C ASP A 105 -0.41 -16.04 7.58
N HIS A 106 -1.55 -15.36 7.73
CA HIS A 106 -2.85 -16.00 7.67
C HIS A 106 -3.19 -16.54 6.27
N ASP A 107 -2.84 -15.86 5.20
CA ASP A 107 -3.04 -16.38 3.85
C ASP A 107 -1.85 -17.20 3.32
N TYR A 108 -0.67 -17.08 3.94
CA TYR A 108 0.45 -17.98 3.74
C TYR A 108 0.19 -19.37 4.33
N GLY A 109 -0.49 -19.43 5.50
CA GLY A 109 -0.93 -20.71 6.06
C GLY A 109 -1.22 -20.78 7.54
N GLU A 110 -0.34 -20.31 8.41
CA GLU A 110 -0.49 -20.35 9.86
C GLU A 110 -0.01 -19.03 10.49
N ASN A 111 -0.67 -18.63 11.57
CA ASN A 111 -0.30 -17.43 12.33
C ASN A 111 1.20 -17.42 12.65
N ASP A 112 1.84 -16.29 12.36
CA ASP A 112 3.27 -16.02 12.53
C ASP A 112 4.22 -16.98 11.79
N ALA A 113 3.73 -17.78 10.84
CA ALA A 113 4.53 -18.74 10.09
C ALA A 113 5.57 -18.05 9.19
N GLY A 114 6.72 -18.69 9.07
CA GLY A 114 7.82 -18.26 8.21
C GLY A 114 8.34 -19.41 7.34
N ARG A 115 9.62 -19.37 6.98
CA ARG A 115 10.23 -20.30 6.01
C ARG A 115 10.10 -21.79 6.32
N TYR A 116 9.80 -22.13 7.57
CA TYR A 116 9.67 -23.53 8.01
C TYR A 116 8.26 -24.08 7.85
N TYR A 117 7.29 -23.26 7.41
CA TYR A 117 5.95 -23.76 7.10
C TYR A 117 6.01 -24.78 5.95
N PRO A 118 5.52 -26.02 6.18
CA PRO A 118 5.76 -27.12 5.24
C PRO A 118 4.94 -27.04 3.96
N PHE A 119 3.81 -26.33 3.94
CA PHE A 119 2.88 -26.23 2.81
C PHE A 119 3.05 -24.98 1.96
N LYS A 120 4.09 -24.20 2.20
CA LYS A 120 4.30 -22.89 1.55
C LYS A 120 4.25 -22.89 0.02
N GLU A 121 4.76 -23.96 -0.63
CA GLU A 121 4.71 -24.05 -2.10
C GLU A 121 3.27 -24.30 -2.60
N ALA A 122 2.49 -25.10 -1.87
CA ALA A 122 1.09 -25.34 -2.19
C ALA A 122 0.24 -24.08 -1.92
N SER A 123 0.51 -23.36 -0.82
CA SER A 123 -0.12 -22.04 -0.55
C SER A 123 0.20 -21.03 -1.65
N LYS A 124 1.45 -21.02 -2.14
CA LYS A 124 1.86 -20.16 -3.26
C LYS A 124 1.05 -20.46 -4.52
N GLU A 125 0.88 -21.74 -4.85
CA GLU A 125 0.10 -22.15 -6.03
C GLU A 125 -1.34 -21.65 -5.92
N ILE A 126 -1.98 -21.81 -4.76
CA ILE A 126 -3.34 -21.33 -4.50
C ILE A 126 -3.39 -19.82 -4.61
N PHE A 127 -2.46 -19.09 -3.99
CA PHE A 127 -2.37 -17.64 -4.03
C PHE A 127 -2.25 -17.14 -5.47
N LEU A 128 -1.28 -17.64 -6.25
CA LEU A 128 -1.05 -17.19 -7.62
C LEU A 128 -2.23 -17.50 -8.55
N ASN A 129 -2.90 -18.65 -8.37
CA ASN A 129 -4.10 -18.99 -9.12
C ASN A 129 -5.27 -18.05 -8.76
N PHE A 130 -5.48 -17.76 -7.46
CA PHE A 130 -6.55 -16.86 -7.00
C PHE A 130 -6.39 -15.43 -7.57
N TRP A 131 -5.17 -14.91 -7.56
CA TRP A 131 -4.88 -13.58 -8.11
C TRP A 131 -4.71 -13.57 -9.63
N GLU A 132 -5.01 -14.68 -10.30
CA GLU A 132 -4.96 -14.83 -11.77
C GLU A 132 -3.58 -14.48 -12.34
N GLU A 133 -2.51 -14.82 -11.59
CA GLU A 133 -1.15 -14.55 -12.03
C GLU A 133 -0.85 -15.29 -13.34
N PRO A 134 -0.43 -14.60 -14.41
CA PRO A 134 -0.12 -15.22 -15.69
C PRO A 134 0.91 -16.35 -15.54
N LYS A 135 0.69 -17.50 -16.16
CA LYS A 135 1.63 -18.65 -16.06
C LYS A 135 3.02 -18.35 -16.61
N SER A 136 3.15 -17.30 -17.45
CA SER A 136 4.43 -16.77 -17.94
C SER A 136 5.18 -15.90 -16.93
N SER A 137 4.54 -15.50 -15.83
CA SER A 137 5.15 -14.65 -14.82
C SER A 137 6.31 -15.35 -14.11
N GLU A 138 7.36 -14.57 -13.80
CA GLU A 138 8.51 -15.03 -13.00
C GLU A 138 8.12 -15.53 -11.62
N ARG A 139 6.99 -15.06 -11.05
CA ARG A 139 6.46 -15.51 -9.75
C ARG A 139 6.26 -17.03 -9.68
N TRP A 140 5.96 -17.68 -10.79
CA TRP A 140 5.86 -19.15 -10.85
C TRP A 140 7.21 -19.85 -10.82
N GLN A 141 8.29 -19.17 -11.20
CA GLN A 141 9.59 -19.77 -11.43
C GLN A 141 10.54 -19.68 -10.22
N HIS A 142 10.41 -18.65 -9.39
CA HIS A 142 11.24 -18.49 -8.19
C HIS A 142 10.49 -18.88 -6.91
N LYS A 143 11.21 -19.08 -5.81
CA LYS A 143 10.62 -19.33 -4.48
C LYS A 143 9.97 -18.04 -3.97
N GLY A 144 8.84 -18.20 -3.26
CA GLY A 144 8.07 -17.05 -2.74
C GLY A 144 7.26 -16.33 -3.82
N ILE A 145 6.62 -15.22 -3.42
CA ILE A 145 5.68 -14.48 -4.27
C ILE A 145 6.09 -13.02 -4.55
N TYR A 146 7.30 -12.62 -4.14
CA TYR A 146 7.75 -11.24 -4.38
C TYR A 146 7.68 -10.87 -5.87
N HIS A 147 7.33 -9.62 -6.15
CA HIS A 147 7.11 -9.14 -7.51
C HIS A 147 7.25 -7.62 -7.60
N ALA A 148 7.55 -7.10 -8.78
CA ALA A 148 7.56 -5.67 -9.03
C ALA A 148 6.79 -5.34 -10.31
N VAL A 149 6.03 -4.25 -10.26
CA VAL A 149 5.21 -3.76 -11.37
C VAL A 149 5.50 -2.28 -11.60
N MET A 150 5.71 -1.90 -12.86
CA MET A 150 5.66 -0.50 -13.28
C MET A 150 4.20 -0.17 -13.62
N LEU A 151 3.63 0.84 -12.95
CA LEU A 151 2.24 1.21 -13.20
C LEU A 151 2.11 1.95 -14.52
N GLU A 152 1.17 1.48 -15.34
CA GLU A 152 0.79 2.13 -16.60
C GLU A 152 -0.11 3.34 -16.36
N ASN A 153 -0.13 4.27 -17.31
CA ASN A 153 -0.97 5.47 -17.28
C ASN A 153 -0.82 6.36 -16.04
N ALA A 154 0.28 6.19 -15.29
CA ALA A 154 0.61 7.05 -14.18
C ALA A 154 1.27 8.36 -14.67
N PRO A 155 1.12 9.49 -13.93
CA PRO A 155 1.69 10.78 -14.32
C PRO A 155 3.23 10.83 -14.25
N LEU A 156 3.84 9.82 -13.63
CA LEU A 156 5.28 9.62 -13.48
C LEU A 156 5.58 8.12 -13.46
N LYS A 157 6.87 7.75 -13.50
CA LYS A 157 7.27 6.34 -13.41
C LYS A 157 7.10 5.83 -11.98
N ILE A 158 6.03 5.10 -11.71
CA ILE A 158 5.74 4.52 -10.41
C ILE A 158 6.04 3.03 -10.44
N GLN A 159 6.94 2.60 -9.57
CA GLN A 159 7.25 1.18 -9.33
C GLN A 159 6.57 0.72 -8.05
N VAL A 160 5.77 -0.34 -8.12
CA VAL A 160 5.27 -1.05 -6.94
C VAL A 160 6.11 -2.30 -6.75
N ILE A 161 6.72 -2.43 -5.57
CA ILE A 161 7.55 -3.57 -5.17
C ILE A 161 6.81 -4.33 -4.06
N LEU A 162 6.29 -5.51 -4.38
CA LEU A 162 5.58 -6.38 -3.46
C LEU A 162 6.59 -7.34 -2.81
N LEU A 163 6.87 -7.17 -1.53
CA LEU A 163 7.77 -8.04 -0.79
C LEU A 163 7.03 -9.30 -0.32
N ASP A 164 7.78 -10.40 -0.25
CA ASP A 164 7.37 -11.63 0.44
C ASP A 164 8.11 -11.70 1.78
N THR A 165 7.41 -11.40 2.85
CA THR A 165 7.94 -11.36 4.21
C THR A 165 7.77 -12.69 4.95
N ARG A 166 7.34 -13.77 4.27
CA ARG A 166 7.04 -15.08 4.87
C ARG A 166 7.95 -16.21 4.39
N SER A 167 8.08 -16.40 3.07
CA SER A 167 8.73 -17.57 2.49
C SER A 167 10.18 -17.80 2.91
N PHE A 168 10.87 -16.74 3.29
CA PHE A 168 12.29 -16.75 3.63
C PHE A 168 12.58 -16.41 5.09
N ARG A 169 11.59 -15.87 5.80
CA ARG A 169 11.75 -15.35 7.14
C ARG A 169 12.05 -16.45 8.16
N ASP A 170 13.11 -16.26 8.91
CA ASP A 170 13.38 -17.09 10.09
C ASP A 170 12.33 -16.90 11.17
N ASN A 171 12.21 -17.86 12.07
CA ASN A 171 11.37 -17.69 13.25
C ASN A 171 11.83 -16.48 14.04
N LEU A 172 10.87 -15.65 14.46
CA LEU A 172 11.16 -14.49 15.29
C LEU A 172 11.61 -14.93 16.70
N THR A 173 12.38 -14.08 17.34
CA THR A 173 12.84 -14.33 18.70
C THR A 173 11.72 -14.03 19.70
N GLU A 174 11.16 -15.07 20.31
CA GLU A 174 10.15 -14.91 21.36
C GLU A 174 10.68 -14.08 22.52
N ARG A 175 9.83 -13.22 23.04
CA ARG A 175 10.15 -12.41 24.21
C ARG A 175 10.25 -13.29 25.46
N LYS A 176 11.37 -13.18 26.18
CA LYS A 176 11.51 -13.81 27.50
C LYS A 176 10.52 -13.23 28.50
N LYS A 177 9.70 -14.06 29.12
CA LYS A 177 8.69 -13.67 30.12
C LYS A 177 9.33 -13.39 31.49
N GLU A 178 10.28 -12.47 31.56
CA GLU A 178 10.95 -12.04 32.79
C GLU A 178 10.37 -10.70 33.27
N LYS A 179 10.28 -10.51 34.61
CA LYS A 179 9.71 -9.29 35.23
C LYS A 179 10.42 -7.98 34.83
N LYS A 180 11.70 -8.04 34.45
CA LYS A 180 12.53 -6.88 34.07
C LYS A 180 12.83 -6.81 32.58
N ASN A 181 12.09 -7.56 31.73
CA ASN A 181 12.32 -7.48 30.29
C ASN A 181 11.86 -6.11 29.77
N ALA A 182 12.75 -5.42 29.06
CA ALA A 182 12.44 -4.13 28.42
C ALA A 182 11.47 -4.26 27.24
N TYR A 183 11.33 -5.47 26.70
CA TYR A 183 10.44 -5.74 25.57
C TYR A 183 9.03 -6.14 26.03
N LYS A 184 8.05 -5.93 25.17
CA LYS A 184 6.63 -6.20 25.39
C LYS A 184 6.07 -7.08 24.28
N ASN A 185 4.84 -7.54 24.47
CA ASN A 185 4.12 -8.40 23.55
C ASN A 185 4.85 -9.74 23.31
N ASP A 186 4.86 -10.28 22.10
CA ASP A 186 5.28 -11.65 21.84
C ASP A 186 6.76 -11.77 21.44
N TYR A 187 7.28 -10.77 20.74
CA TYR A 187 8.61 -10.84 20.16
C TYR A 187 9.56 -9.77 20.67
N GLN A 188 10.83 -10.08 20.65
CA GLN A 188 11.95 -9.16 20.91
C GLN A 188 12.90 -9.19 19.70
N PRO A 189 13.69 -8.13 19.49
CA PRO A 189 14.67 -8.10 18.41
C PRO A 189 15.65 -9.26 18.49
N THR A 190 15.90 -9.93 17.36
CA THR A 190 16.93 -10.96 17.28
C THR A 190 18.33 -10.35 17.33
N LEU A 191 19.25 -11.02 18.02
CA LEU A 191 20.66 -10.66 18.05
C LEU A 191 21.49 -11.44 17.03
N SER A 192 20.92 -12.47 16.41
CA SER A 192 21.61 -13.26 15.39
C SER A 192 21.68 -12.50 14.08
N ALA A 193 22.90 -12.23 13.61
CA ALA A 193 23.13 -11.62 12.31
C ALA A 193 22.82 -12.56 11.12
N ASP A 194 22.67 -13.86 11.39
CA ASP A 194 22.36 -14.87 10.39
C ASP A 194 20.84 -14.99 10.14
N SER A 195 20.02 -14.42 11.03
CA SER A 195 18.57 -14.40 10.86
C SER A 195 18.20 -13.52 9.68
N THR A 196 17.26 -13.97 8.86
CA THR A 196 16.83 -13.22 7.68
C THR A 196 15.32 -13.00 7.66
N PHE A 197 14.92 -11.89 7.07
CA PHE A 197 13.53 -11.54 6.78
C PHE A 197 13.17 -11.88 5.32
N LEU A 198 14.00 -11.45 4.37
CA LEU A 198 13.74 -11.63 2.94
C LEU A 198 14.54 -12.78 2.28
N GLY A 199 15.59 -13.28 2.94
CA GLY A 199 16.48 -14.26 2.34
C GLY A 199 17.36 -13.73 1.21
N ALA A 200 18.47 -14.41 0.92
CA ALA A 200 19.49 -13.92 -0.01
C ALA A 200 18.95 -13.68 -1.44
N ALA A 201 18.08 -14.57 -1.93
CA ALA A 201 17.55 -14.49 -3.30
C ALA A 201 16.67 -13.23 -3.48
N GLN A 202 15.75 -12.98 -2.55
CA GLN A 202 14.87 -11.81 -2.63
C GLN A 202 15.69 -10.50 -2.42
N TRP A 203 16.72 -10.50 -1.55
CA TRP A 203 17.61 -9.34 -1.41
C TRP A 203 18.36 -9.00 -2.70
N ALA A 204 18.88 -10.01 -3.40
CA ALA A 204 19.56 -9.80 -4.69
C ALA A 204 18.59 -9.28 -5.76
N TRP A 205 17.38 -9.83 -5.81
CA TRP A 205 16.32 -9.35 -6.68
C TRP A 205 15.91 -7.91 -6.35
N LEU A 206 15.72 -7.59 -5.07
CA LEU A 206 15.34 -6.24 -4.63
C LEU A 206 16.40 -5.20 -5.00
N GLU A 207 17.70 -5.53 -4.88
CA GLU A 207 18.78 -4.64 -5.34
C GLU A 207 18.63 -4.32 -6.84
N ASN A 208 18.30 -5.32 -7.66
CA ASN A 208 18.07 -5.10 -9.08
C ASN A 208 16.81 -4.26 -9.35
N GLN A 209 15.74 -4.44 -8.55
CA GLN A 209 14.54 -3.62 -8.66
C GLN A 209 14.81 -2.15 -8.29
N LEU A 210 15.54 -1.89 -7.22
CA LEU A 210 15.84 -0.52 -6.78
C LEU A 210 16.76 0.23 -7.76
N LYS A 211 17.52 -0.47 -8.61
CA LYS A 211 18.31 0.11 -9.69
C LYS A 211 17.49 0.49 -10.93
N GLN A 212 16.24 0.04 -11.04
CA GLN A 212 15.37 0.42 -12.16
C GLN A 212 15.03 1.91 -12.09
N THR A 213 14.88 2.53 -13.27
CA THR A 213 14.49 3.94 -13.34
C THR A 213 13.04 4.11 -12.91
N ALA A 214 12.82 4.77 -11.79
CA ALA A 214 11.50 5.16 -11.30
C ALA A 214 11.58 6.50 -10.54
N ASP A 215 10.49 7.27 -10.58
CA ASP A 215 10.38 8.53 -9.84
C ASP A 215 9.83 8.28 -8.43
N LEU A 216 8.90 7.34 -8.30
CA LEU A 216 8.28 6.93 -7.04
C LEU A 216 8.33 5.41 -6.92
N ARG A 217 8.69 4.89 -5.75
CA ARG A 217 8.73 3.47 -5.43
C ARG A 217 7.86 3.20 -4.22
N ILE A 218 6.80 2.43 -4.40
CA ILE A 218 5.93 1.95 -3.32
C ILE A 218 6.39 0.56 -2.94
N ILE A 219 7.00 0.42 -1.76
CA ILE A 219 7.39 -0.88 -1.22
C ILE A 219 6.24 -1.38 -0.33
N ALA A 220 5.53 -2.38 -0.83
CA ALA A 220 4.48 -3.07 -0.11
C ALA A 220 5.08 -4.19 0.74
N SER A 221 5.06 -3.99 2.05
CA SER A 221 5.49 -4.95 3.06
C SER A 221 4.30 -5.34 3.92
N SER A 222 4.05 -6.62 4.16
CA SER A 222 2.96 -6.99 5.06
C SER A 222 3.22 -6.48 6.48
N ASN A 223 4.46 -6.50 6.94
CA ASN A 223 4.85 -6.04 8.27
C ASN A 223 5.36 -4.58 8.27
N GLN A 224 5.12 -3.86 9.38
CA GLN A 224 5.53 -2.46 9.55
C GLN A 224 7.05 -2.29 9.44
N PHE A 225 7.48 -1.32 8.59
CA PHE A 225 8.90 -0.98 8.41
C PHE A 225 9.37 0.12 9.38
N ALA A 226 8.59 1.19 9.52
CA ALA A 226 9.02 2.39 10.22
C ALA A 226 8.49 2.52 11.66
N HIS A 227 7.80 1.53 12.20
CA HIS A 227 7.45 1.48 13.61
C HIS A 227 8.72 1.29 14.45
N GLU A 228 8.88 2.06 15.53
CA GLU A 228 10.11 1.96 16.35
C GLU A 228 10.27 0.60 17.03
N TYR A 229 9.18 0.03 17.55
CA TYR A 229 9.08 -1.31 18.12
C TYR A 229 7.65 -1.55 18.63
N ASN A 230 6.94 -2.49 18.06
CA ASN A 230 5.59 -2.84 18.51
C ASN A 230 5.54 -4.12 19.37
N GLY A 231 6.54 -4.99 19.27
CA GLY A 231 6.61 -6.26 20.00
C GLY A 231 5.75 -7.38 19.38
N TRP A 232 5.05 -7.08 18.30
CA TRP A 232 4.42 -8.01 17.38
C TRP A 232 5.36 -8.25 16.19
N GLU A 233 4.88 -8.68 15.06
CA GLU A 233 5.70 -8.79 13.86
C GLU A 233 6.01 -7.42 13.25
N SER A 234 7.27 -7.17 12.97
CA SER A 234 7.75 -5.94 12.32
C SER A 234 9.20 -6.08 11.87
N TRP A 235 9.68 -5.18 11.04
CA TRP A 235 11.09 -5.14 10.63
C TRP A 235 12.04 -4.92 11.81
N THR A 236 11.58 -4.32 12.89
CA THR A 236 12.39 -4.12 14.11
C THR A 236 12.65 -5.42 14.89
N ASN A 237 11.97 -6.53 14.57
CA ASN A 237 12.32 -7.85 15.07
C ASN A 237 13.64 -8.36 14.47
N VAL A 238 14.04 -7.87 13.29
CA VAL A 238 15.29 -8.23 12.59
C VAL A 238 16.05 -6.94 12.24
N PRO A 239 16.58 -6.21 13.22
CA PRO A 239 17.05 -4.82 13.07
C PRO A 239 18.20 -4.68 12.08
N HIS A 240 19.04 -5.70 11.91
CA HIS A 240 20.10 -5.69 10.91
C HIS A 240 19.56 -5.75 9.47
N GLU A 241 18.42 -6.42 9.23
CA GLU A 241 17.75 -6.44 7.92
C GLU A 241 17.02 -5.11 7.66
N GLN A 242 16.42 -4.49 8.69
CA GLN A 242 15.87 -3.13 8.55
C GLN A 242 16.98 -2.12 8.16
N LYS A 243 18.14 -2.20 8.86
CA LYS A 243 19.31 -1.38 8.51
C LYS A 243 19.80 -1.68 7.09
N ARG A 244 19.85 -2.95 6.69
CA ARG A 244 20.25 -3.38 5.36
C ARG A 244 19.37 -2.76 4.27
N MET A 245 18.05 -2.66 4.49
CA MET A 245 17.12 -2.01 3.57
C MET A 245 17.50 -0.54 3.36
N LEU A 246 17.72 0.22 4.42
CA LEU A 246 18.14 1.62 4.34
C LEU A 246 19.48 1.78 3.60
N GLN A 247 20.44 0.92 3.92
CA GLN A 247 21.74 0.91 3.24
C GLN A 247 21.63 0.51 1.76
N LEU A 248 20.69 -0.35 1.41
CA LEU A 248 20.44 -0.73 0.03
C LEU A 248 19.81 0.42 -0.77
N ILE A 249 18.86 1.14 -0.20
CA ILE A 249 18.28 2.35 -0.79
C ILE A 249 19.38 3.38 -1.04
N GLN A 250 20.26 3.59 -0.05
CA GLN A 250 21.42 4.49 -0.20
C GLN A 250 22.38 4.01 -1.29
N LYS A 251 22.77 2.74 -1.27
CA LYS A 251 23.70 2.14 -2.24
C LYS A 251 23.21 2.27 -3.69
N THR A 252 21.91 2.10 -3.89
CA THR A 252 21.29 2.15 -5.22
C THR A 252 20.87 3.56 -5.62
N GLN A 253 21.01 4.55 -4.72
CA GLN A 253 20.53 5.93 -4.93
C GLN A 253 19.04 5.96 -5.37
N ALA A 254 18.26 5.05 -4.79
CA ALA A 254 16.83 4.91 -5.11
C ALA A 254 16.03 6.05 -4.47
N ASN A 255 15.64 7.04 -5.26
CA ASN A 255 14.77 8.13 -4.84
C ASN A 255 13.31 7.70 -4.76
N GLY A 256 12.47 8.46 -4.04
CA GLY A 256 11.03 8.30 -4.03
C GLY A 256 10.54 7.03 -3.32
N VAL A 257 11.26 6.49 -2.35
CA VAL A 257 10.84 5.26 -1.64
C VAL A 257 9.86 5.59 -0.52
N VAL A 258 8.69 4.96 -0.59
CA VAL A 258 7.63 4.99 0.43
C VAL A 258 7.22 3.56 0.75
N PHE A 259 7.04 3.24 2.02
CA PHE A 259 6.50 1.95 2.46
C PHE A 259 4.99 2.04 2.68
N ILE A 260 4.30 0.95 2.38
CA ILE A 260 2.92 0.68 2.80
C ILE A 260 2.91 -0.66 3.53
N SER A 261 2.18 -0.74 4.65
CA SER A 261 2.23 -1.91 5.53
C SER A 261 0.88 -2.31 6.12
N GLY A 262 0.83 -3.52 6.70
CA GLY A 262 -0.35 -4.19 7.20
C GLY A 262 -0.17 -4.83 8.58
N ASP A 263 -0.72 -6.03 8.79
CA ASP A 263 -0.61 -6.96 9.92
C ASP A 263 -1.31 -6.52 11.23
N VAL A 264 -1.01 -5.37 11.76
CA VAL A 264 -1.22 -4.95 13.16
C VAL A 264 -2.64 -4.52 13.56
N HIS A 265 -3.63 -4.61 12.71
CA HIS A 265 -5.06 -4.29 12.96
C HIS A 265 -5.34 -2.84 13.37
N TRP A 266 -4.45 -1.89 12.99
CA TRP A 266 -4.70 -0.44 13.09
C TRP A 266 -4.13 0.29 11.87
N GLY A 267 -4.48 1.57 11.74
CA GLY A 267 -3.87 2.45 10.74
C GLY A 267 -2.99 3.49 11.41
N GLU A 268 -1.83 3.78 10.83
CA GLU A 268 -0.96 4.88 11.25
C GLU A 268 -0.04 5.35 10.13
N LEU A 269 0.43 6.58 10.25
CA LEU A 269 1.50 7.12 9.42
C LEU A 269 2.75 7.29 10.28
N SER A 270 3.85 6.72 9.85
CA SER A 270 5.16 6.85 10.47
C SER A 270 6.14 7.58 9.55
N LYS A 271 6.98 8.43 10.13
CA LYS A 271 8.14 9.05 9.50
C LYS A 271 9.40 8.61 10.23
N TYR A 272 10.26 7.89 9.58
CA TYR A 272 11.50 7.38 10.14
C TYR A 272 12.69 8.18 9.62
N ASP A 273 13.16 9.13 10.44
CA ASP A 273 14.42 9.83 10.22
C ASP A 273 15.58 8.90 10.54
N ASN A 274 16.50 8.72 9.60
CA ASN A 274 17.58 7.76 9.68
C ASN A 274 18.88 8.33 9.05
N PRO A 275 20.07 7.78 9.37
CA PRO A 275 21.34 8.35 8.93
C PRO A 275 21.75 7.92 7.50
N TYR A 276 20.96 7.10 6.81
CA TYR A 276 21.36 6.49 5.54
C TYR A 276 20.67 7.12 4.33
N THR A 277 19.43 7.58 4.52
CA THR A 277 18.57 8.07 3.43
C THR A 277 17.86 9.37 3.84
N TYR A 278 17.11 9.93 2.92
CA TYR A 278 16.02 10.86 3.23
C TYR A 278 15.01 10.20 4.18
N PRO A 279 14.07 10.94 4.81
CA PRO A 279 13.06 10.36 5.71
C PRO A 279 12.25 9.28 5.01
N ILE A 280 12.09 8.11 5.64
CA ILE A 280 11.25 7.03 5.14
C ILE A 280 9.85 7.15 5.74
N TYR A 281 8.85 7.24 4.88
CA TYR A 281 7.44 7.18 5.29
C TYR A 281 6.93 5.74 5.17
N ASP A 282 6.14 5.33 6.16
CA ASP A 282 5.43 4.04 6.19
C ASP A 282 3.98 4.30 6.56
N ILE A 283 3.09 3.99 5.63
CA ILE A 283 1.66 4.16 5.81
C ILE A 283 1.07 2.78 6.09
N THR A 284 0.79 2.51 7.36
CA THR A 284 0.13 1.29 7.80
C THR A 284 -1.38 1.41 7.63
N SER A 285 -1.98 0.47 6.92
CA SER A 285 -3.44 0.34 6.85
C SER A 285 -3.84 -1.12 6.98
N SER A 286 -4.09 -1.53 8.22
CA SER A 286 -4.33 -2.90 8.62
C SER A 286 -5.70 -3.08 9.25
N GLY A 287 -6.72 -2.62 8.53
CA GLY A 287 -8.04 -2.50 9.13
C GLY A 287 -9.21 -2.79 8.20
N LEU A 288 -9.08 -3.57 7.12
CA LEU A 288 -10.20 -3.79 6.21
C LEU A 288 -11.41 -4.38 6.94
N THR A 289 -11.20 -5.39 7.78
CA THR A 289 -12.28 -5.99 8.60
C THR A 289 -11.90 -6.19 10.06
N GLN A 290 -10.63 -6.08 10.40
CA GLN A 290 -10.13 -6.28 11.75
C GLN A 290 -9.75 -4.93 12.37
N SER A 291 -9.85 -4.81 13.69
CA SER A 291 -9.39 -3.61 14.39
C SER A 291 -9.10 -3.91 15.85
N TRP A 292 -8.02 -3.36 16.38
CA TRP A 292 -7.67 -3.46 17.79
C TRP A 292 -7.97 -2.16 18.54
N HIS A 293 -8.41 -2.31 19.78
CA HIS A 293 -8.70 -1.15 20.64
C HIS A 293 -7.45 -0.50 21.22
N LYS A 294 -6.34 -1.24 21.28
CA LYS A 294 -5.06 -0.77 21.76
C LYS A 294 -4.07 -0.69 20.60
N THR A 295 -3.21 0.29 20.64
CA THR A 295 -2.10 0.45 19.71
C THR A 295 -0.82 0.69 20.50
N GLU A 296 0.29 0.24 19.95
CA GLU A 296 1.58 0.42 20.60
C GLU A 296 2.08 1.87 20.46
N PRO A 297 2.80 2.40 21.48
CA PRO A 297 3.53 3.65 21.33
C PRO A 297 4.50 3.57 20.15
N ASN A 298 4.63 4.68 19.42
CA ASN A 298 5.52 4.77 18.28
C ASN A 298 6.02 6.22 18.15
N LYS A 299 7.30 6.45 18.43
CA LYS A 299 7.91 7.80 18.35
C LYS A 299 7.97 8.34 16.91
N ASN A 300 7.93 7.45 15.93
CA ASN A 300 7.96 7.81 14.51
C ASN A 300 6.56 8.18 13.97
N ARG A 301 5.50 8.01 14.78
CA ARG A 301 4.10 8.27 14.35
C ARG A 301 3.85 9.76 14.13
N ILE A 302 3.25 10.08 13.00
CA ILE A 302 2.64 11.38 12.71
C ILE A 302 1.16 11.32 13.06
N GLY A 303 0.70 12.19 13.95
CA GLY A 303 -0.71 12.23 14.36
C GLY A 303 -1.13 11.09 15.28
N PHE A 304 -2.32 10.52 15.06
CA PHE A 304 -2.93 9.52 15.93
C PHE A 304 -3.15 8.19 15.20
N PRO A 305 -3.06 7.04 15.89
CA PRO A 305 -3.38 5.75 15.30
C PRO A 305 -4.90 5.60 15.13
N ILE A 306 -5.31 4.92 14.06
CA ILE A 306 -6.70 4.65 13.73
C ILE A 306 -7.06 3.24 14.16
N ARG A 307 -7.92 3.13 15.17
CA ARG A 307 -8.34 1.88 15.84
C ARG A 307 -9.69 1.36 15.31
N LYS A 308 -10.05 1.71 14.10
CA LYS A 308 -11.31 1.31 13.44
C LYS A 308 -10.98 0.81 12.04
N ASN A 309 -11.94 0.14 11.40
CA ASN A 309 -11.75 -0.28 10.02
C ASN A 309 -11.33 0.90 9.15
N ASN A 310 -10.31 0.66 8.34
CA ASN A 310 -9.66 1.68 7.52
C ASN A 310 -9.04 1.07 6.27
N PHE A 311 -8.77 1.95 5.30
CA PHE A 311 -7.90 1.70 4.16
C PHE A 311 -6.99 2.92 3.93
N GLY A 312 -5.82 2.68 3.37
CA GLY A 312 -4.86 3.72 3.01
C GLY A 312 -5.04 4.18 1.58
N CYS A 313 -4.59 5.40 1.28
CA CYS A 313 -4.51 5.93 -0.07
C CYS A 313 -3.32 6.87 -0.20
N ILE A 314 -2.57 6.74 -1.30
CA ILE A 314 -1.57 7.71 -1.76
C ILE A 314 -2.14 8.39 -2.99
N GLU A 315 -2.42 9.69 -2.88
CA GLU A 315 -2.80 10.53 -4.01
C GLU A 315 -1.56 11.23 -4.56
N ILE A 316 -1.39 11.18 -5.87
CA ILE A 316 -0.27 11.74 -6.58
C ILE A 316 -0.79 12.80 -7.54
N LYS A 317 -0.33 14.02 -7.36
CA LYS A 317 -0.59 15.15 -8.25
C LYS A 317 0.71 15.65 -8.85
N LYS A 318 0.76 15.72 -10.17
CA LYS A 318 1.88 16.29 -10.91
C LYS A 318 1.49 17.64 -11.47
N ASP A 319 1.98 18.71 -10.85
CA ASP A 319 1.91 20.06 -11.34
C ASP A 319 3.35 20.61 -11.49
N LYS A 320 3.63 21.83 -11.11
CA LYS A 320 4.98 22.42 -11.08
C LYS A 320 5.94 21.64 -10.18
N ALA A 321 5.43 21.09 -9.07
CA ALA A 321 6.08 20.11 -8.23
C ALA A 321 5.17 18.88 -8.09
N THR A 322 5.75 17.68 -7.97
CA THR A 322 4.95 16.48 -7.71
C THR A 322 4.65 16.36 -6.24
N GLN A 323 3.37 16.35 -5.90
CA GLN A 323 2.89 16.22 -4.53
C GLN A 323 2.34 14.82 -4.26
N LEU A 324 2.73 14.27 -3.13
CA LEU A 324 2.20 13.04 -2.58
C LEU A 324 1.34 13.38 -1.37
N THR A 325 0.09 12.90 -1.35
CA THR A 325 -0.78 13.03 -0.18
C THR A 325 -1.10 11.65 0.37
N PHE A 326 -0.58 11.35 1.56
CA PHE A 326 -0.86 10.13 2.30
C PHE A 326 -2.14 10.27 3.09
N LYS A 327 -3.06 9.33 2.95
CA LYS A 327 -4.36 9.36 3.63
C LYS A 327 -4.67 8.01 4.27
N ILE A 328 -5.32 8.05 5.44
CA ILE A 328 -6.03 6.91 6.00
C ILE A 328 -7.51 7.27 6.11
N ILE A 329 -8.35 6.42 5.58
CA ILE A 329 -9.78 6.64 5.44
C ILE A 329 -10.51 5.57 6.23
N ASN A 330 -11.46 5.99 7.08
CA ASN A 330 -12.20 5.09 7.94
C ASN A 330 -13.47 4.54 7.27
N LYS A 331 -14.16 3.62 7.96
CA LYS A 331 -15.41 3.02 7.47
C LYS A 331 -16.59 3.98 7.31
N GLN A 332 -16.50 5.22 7.77
CA GLN A 332 -17.44 6.31 7.53
C GLN A 332 -17.09 7.15 6.31
N ASN A 333 -16.14 6.70 5.49
CA ASN A 333 -15.59 7.42 4.34
C ASN A 333 -14.94 8.77 4.68
N SER A 334 -14.52 8.96 5.94
CA SER A 334 -13.84 10.17 6.39
C SER A 334 -12.32 9.98 6.33
N THR A 335 -11.60 10.94 5.78
CA THR A 335 -10.14 11.01 5.89
C THR A 335 -9.78 11.39 7.33
N VAL A 336 -9.14 10.48 8.04
CA VAL A 336 -8.80 10.63 9.47
C VAL A 336 -7.33 10.88 9.72
N VAL A 337 -6.48 10.54 8.75
CA VAL A 337 -5.08 10.98 8.67
C VAL A 337 -4.86 11.54 7.29
N GLN A 338 -4.18 12.67 7.21
CA GLN A 338 -3.72 13.26 5.96
C GLN A 338 -2.38 13.94 6.19
N HIS A 339 -1.42 13.67 5.31
CA HIS A 339 -0.11 14.29 5.31
C HIS A 339 0.36 14.46 3.86
N GLN A 340 0.85 15.65 3.54
CA GLN A 340 1.29 15.98 2.19
C GLN A 340 2.78 16.30 2.21
N ILE A 341 3.49 15.83 1.22
CA ILE A 341 4.91 16.10 0.99
C ILE A 341 5.15 16.39 -0.49
N ASP A 342 6.25 17.08 -0.77
CA ASP A 342 6.79 17.14 -2.13
C ASP A 342 7.65 15.89 -2.39
N LEU A 343 7.52 15.30 -3.59
CA LEU A 343 8.32 14.11 -3.96
C LEU A 343 9.83 14.37 -3.86
N SER A 344 10.26 15.62 -4.04
CA SER A 344 11.67 16.03 -3.88
C SER A 344 12.21 15.84 -2.45
N GLU A 345 11.35 15.74 -1.42
CA GLU A 345 11.78 15.39 -0.06
C GLU A 345 12.32 13.95 0.05
N LEU A 346 12.03 13.11 -0.95
CA LEU A 346 12.43 11.70 -1.02
C LEU A 346 13.59 11.52 -2.01
N ALA A 347 14.58 12.39 -2.00
CA ALA A 347 15.73 12.36 -2.90
C ALA A 347 17.05 12.52 -2.15
N PHE A 348 18.12 11.92 -2.70
CA PHE A 348 19.51 12.11 -2.25
C PHE A 348 20.10 13.43 -2.74
#